data_b65bc7e0222e0a790599482e34442f1f
#
_entry.id   b65bc7e0222e0a790599482e34442f1f
#
_cell.length_a   1.000
_cell.length_b   1.000
_cell.length_c   1.000
_cell.angle_alpha   90.00
_cell.angle_beta   90.00
_cell.angle_gamma   90.00
#
_symmetry.space_group_name_H-M   'P 1'
#
loop_
_entity.id
_entity.type
_entity.pdbx_description
1 polymer ?
#
loop_
_entity_poly.entity_id
_entity_poly.type
_entity_poly.pdbx_seq_one_letter_code
_entity_poly.pdbx_strand_id
1 'polypeptide(L)'
;EQGLESVANVVTHAAGAQPVQAAPNPRPAPVAVAVQPDREGWQTVLPVPAGAPAPVFRHYHRPHEAIVHTAEYRIDGDLHGYVVRFATSDGGKDTLPYTYCKSDRDGSTKWHWRQWDEPRPLFVPSHAWPAGRTVVLVEGEVKAEVLQNLLDAHYAGVYCVVSWPGGSKAWQKADWS
;
A
#
# COMPACT_ATOMS: atom_id res chain seq x y z
N GLU A 1 -16.43 12.28 -35.55
CA GLU A 1 -15.97 10.92 -35.97
C GLU A 1 -14.43 10.76 -36.14
N GLN A 2 -13.59 11.78 -35.85
CA GLN A 2 -12.14 11.69 -36.01
C GLN A 2 -11.35 11.37 -34.72
N GLY A 3 -12.04 11.14 -33.61
CA GLY A 3 -11.36 10.95 -32.31
C GLY A 3 -11.08 9.50 -31.89
N LEU A 4 -11.63 8.50 -32.58
CA LEU A 4 -11.54 7.11 -32.17
C LEU A 4 -10.45 6.27 -32.90
N GLU A 5 -9.98 6.73 -34.06
CA GLU A 5 -8.95 6.00 -34.80
C GLU A 5 -7.53 6.09 -34.20
N SER A 6 -7.26 7.15 -33.44
CA SER A 6 -5.95 7.35 -32.81
C SER A 6 -5.67 6.40 -31.65
N VAL A 7 -6.70 5.89 -30.99
CA VAL A 7 -6.52 4.98 -29.82
C VAL A 7 -6.27 3.54 -30.27
N ALA A 8 -6.82 3.13 -31.39
CA ALA A 8 -6.66 1.78 -31.90
C ALA A 8 -5.23 1.49 -32.39
N ASN A 9 -4.50 2.50 -32.88
CA ASN A 9 -3.13 2.34 -33.37
C ASN A 9 -2.07 2.19 -32.28
N VAL A 10 -2.35 2.64 -31.05
CA VAL A 10 -1.39 2.47 -29.93
C VAL A 10 -1.44 1.04 -29.37
N VAL A 11 -2.56 0.36 -29.45
CA VAL A 11 -2.72 -1.00 -28.94
C VAL A 11 -2.07 -2.06 -29.85
N THR A 12 -1.99 -1.83 -31.15
CA THR A 12 -1.46 -2.81 -32.11
C THR A 12 0.07 -2.92 -32.11
N HIS A 13 0.81 -1.92 -31.60
CA HIS A 13 2.28 -2.01 -31.51
C HIS A 13 2.80 -2.74 -30.25
N ALA A 14 1.96 -2.96 -29.25
CA ALA A 14 2.35 -3.67 -28.03
C ALA A 14 2.25 -5.20 -28.13
N ALA A 15 1.58 -5.72 -29.16
CA ALA A 15 1.31 -7.16 -29.34
C ALA A 15 2.50 -8.00 -29.86
N GLY A 16 3.65 -7.38 -30.16
CA GLY A 16 4.81 -8.07 -30.75
C GLY A 16 5.99 -8.34 -29.82
N ALA A 17 5.96 -7.88 -28.57
CA ALA A 17 7.01 -8.15 -27.62
C ALA A 17 6.80 -9.53 -26.97
N GLN A 18 7.60 -10.51 -27.34
CA GLN A 18 7.66 -11.77 -26.60
C GLN A 18 8.09 -11.48 -25.16
N PRO A 19 7.41 -12.07 -24.15
CA PRO A 19 7.83 -11.89 -22.76
C PRO A 19 9.22 -12.46 -22.57
N VAL A 20 10.18 -11.61 -22.24
CA VAL A 20 11.48 -12.04 -21.74
C VAL A 20 11.20 -12.70 -20.39
N GLN A 21 11.34 -14.03 -20.33
CA GLN A 21 11.33 -14.76 -19.07
C GLN A 21 12.57 -14.32 -18.26
N ALA A 22 12.39 -13.30 -17.42
CA ALA A 22 13.36 -13.02 -16.37
C ALA A 22 13.26 -14.12 -15.32
N ALA A 23 14.39 -14.76 -15.01
CA ALA A 23 14.46 -15.69 -13.90
C ALA A 23 14.00 -14.96 -12.60
N PRO A 24 13.27 -15.65 -11.69
CA PRO A 24 12.82 -15.04 -10.46
C PRO A 24 14.03 -14.58 -9.67
N ASN A 25 14.15 -13.27 -9.49
CA ASN A 25 15.16 -12.70 -8.64
C ASN A 25 14.72 -12.98 -7.19
N PRO A 26 15.47 -13.78 -6.40
CA PRO A 26 15.09 -14.06 -5.03
C PRO A 26 15.06 -12.73 -4.28
N ARG A 27 13.93 -12.44 -3.62
CA ARG A 27 13.82 -11.29 -2.73
C ARG A 27 14.96 -11.34 -1.72
N PRO A 28 15.77 -10.29 -1.59
CA PRO A 28 16.77 -10.25 -0.53
C PRO A 28 16.08 -10.39 0.82
N ALA A 29 16.67 -11.17 1.73
CA ALA A 29 16.16 -11.30 3.09
C ALA A 29 15.99 -9.89 3.70
N PRO A 30 14.92 -9.65 4.48
CA PRO A 30 14.69 -8.34 5.06
C PRO A 30 15.92 -7.95 5.91
N VAL A 31 16.58 -6.88 5.49
CA VAL A 31 17.65 -6.27 6.28
C VAL A 31 16.96 -5.65 7.49
N ALA A 32 17.33 -6.06 8.69
CA ALA A 32 16.85 -5.43 9.91
C ALA A 32 17.33 -3.96 9.91
N VAL A 33 16.47 -3.06 9.44
CA VAL A 33 16.72 -1.64 9.47
C VAL A 33 16.54 -1.19 10.92
N ALA A 34 17.53 -0.51 11.47
CA ALA A 34 17.43 0.09 12.79
C ALA A 34 16.24 1.07 12.81
N VAL A 35 15.18 0.67 13.50
CA VAL A 35 13.97 1.49 13.67
C VAL A 35 14.34 2.71 14.49
N GLN A 36 14.17 3.90 13.94
CA GLN A 36 14.30 5.12 14.73
C GLN A 36 13.03 5.30 15.56
N PRO A 37 13.14 5.42 16.89
CA PRO A 37 11.97 5.68 17.73
C PRO A 37 11.37 7.04 17.34
N ASP A 38 10.06 7.12 17.32
CA ASP A 38 9.41 8.40 17.14
C ASP A 38 9.54 9.25 18.42
N ARG A 39 9.19 10.53 18.30
CA ARG A 39 9.24 11.47 19.44
C ARG A 39 8.31 11.11 20.59
N GLU A 40 7.41 10.15 20.38
CA GLU A 40 6.40 9.72 21.35
C GLU A 40 6.77 8.39 22.03
N GLY A 41 7.89 7.76 21.67
CA GLY A 41 8.33 6.49 22.26
C GLY A 41 7.46 5.29 21.85
N TRP A 42 6.94 5.28 20.63
CA TRP A 42 6.23 4.16 20.02
C TRP A 42 6.92 3.73 18.73
N GLN A 43 7.02 2.42 18.52
CA GLN A 43 7.58 1.82 17.31
C GLN A 43 6.51 0.98 16.62
N THR A 44 6.50 0.98 15.27
CA THR A 44 5.63 0.09 14.51
C THR A 44 6.13 -1.35 14.60
N VAL A 45 5.19 -2.29 14.72
CA VAL A 45 5.46 -3.74 14.74
C VAL A 45 5.06 -4.32 13.40
N LEU A 46 6.03 -4.85 12.66
CA LEU A 46 5.83 -5.43 11.33
C LEU A 46 6.45 -6.83 11.24
N PRO A 47 5.70 -7.80 10.73
CA PRO A 47 4.26 -7.75 10.48
C PRO A 47 3.46 -7.65 11.78
N VAL A 48 2.17 -7.30 11.68
CA VAL A 48 1.24 -7.32 12.82
C VAL A 48 1.10 -8.75 13.31
N PRO A 49 1.32 -9.04 14.61
CA PRO A 49 1.22 -10.39 15.13
C PRO A 49 -0.18 -10.98 14.96
N ALA A 50 -0.28 -12.28 14.67
CA ALA A 50 -1.57 -12.97 14.50
C ALA A 50 -2.47 -12.87 15.75
N GLY A 51 -1.90 -12.71 16.94
CA GLY A 51 -2.63 -12.51 18.20
C GLY A 51 -2.99 -11.06 18.50
N ALA A 52 -2.71 -10.10 17.61
CA ALA A 52 -3.08 -8.71 17.84
C ALA A 52 -4.62 -8.56 17.89
N PRO A 53 -5.14 -7.67 18.75
CA PRO A 53 -6.58 -7.41 18.80
C PRO A 53 -7.07 -6.87 17.45
N ALA A 54 -8.32 -7.17 17.11
CA ALA A 54 -8.94 -6.63 15.91
C ALA A 54 -8.87 -5.09 15.89
N PRO A 55 -8.61 -4.47 14.72
CA PRO A 55 -8.56 -3.01 14.62
C PRO A 55 -9.93 -2.41 14.88
N VAL A 56 -9.95 -1.31 15.62
CA VAL A 56 -11.16 -0.50 15.84
C VAL A 56 -10.88 0.92 15.39
N PHE A 57 -11.40 1.30 14.23
CA PHE A 57 -11.13 2.60 13.61
C PHE A 57 -11.89 3.75 14.28
N ARG A 58 -11.57 4.01 15.55
CA ARG A 58 -12.07 5.17 16.29
C ARG A 58 -11.02 6.27 16.26
N HIS A 59 -11.36 7.38 15.64
CA HIS A 59 -10.48 8.55 15.59
C HIS A 59 -11.08 9.69 16.44
N TYR A 60 -10.20 10.41 17.13
CA TYR A 60 -10.61 11.45 18.07
C TYR A 60 -11.42 12.61 17.43
N HIS A 61 -11.05 12.97 16.19
CA HIS A 61 -11.67 14.08 15.46
C HIS A 61 -12.44 13.65 14.21
N ARG A 62 -12.61 12.36 13.97
CA ARG A 62 -13.27 11.84 12.75
C ARG A 62 -14.30 10.80 13.16
N PRO A 63 -15.58 11.03 12.85
CA PRO A 63 -16.61 10.04 13.13
C PRO A 63 -16.41 8.79 12.27
N HIS A 64 -16.81 7.65 12.78
CA HIS A 64 -16.68 6.37 12.09
C HIS A 64 -17.44 6.37 10.76
N GLU A 65 -18.59 7.03 10.71
CA GLU A 65 -19.47 7.14 9.54
C GLU A 65 -18.83 7.95 8.40
N ALA A 66 -17.79 8.71 8.69
CA ALA A 66 -17.02 9.43 7.66
C ALA A 66 -15.98 8.56 6.95
N ILE A 67 -15.79 7.30 7.38
CA ILE A 67 -14.89 6.37 6.69
C ILE A 67 -15.49 6.02 5.33
N VAL A 68 -14.76 6.35 4.28
CA VAL A 68 -15.16 6.08 2.88
C VAL A 68 -14.32 5.02 2.20
N HIS A 69 -13.16 4.69 2.77
CA HIS A 69 -12.28 3.64 2.27
C HIS A 69 -11.28 3.19 3.33
N THR A 70 -10.94 1.92 3.33
CA THR A 70 -9.90 1.34 4.17
C THR A 70 -9.02 0.45 3.33
N ALA A 71 -7.76 0.85 3.15
CA ALA A 71 -6.76 0.07 2.46
C ALA A 71 -6.00 -0.80 3.47
N GLU A 72 -5.97 -2.09 3.24
CA GLU A 72 -5.25 -3.06 4.05
C GLU A 72 -3.86 -3.29 3.45
N TYR A 73 -2.82 -2.99 4.21
CA TYR A 73 -1.44 -3.22 3.79
C TYR A 73 -1.04 -4.64 4.14
N ARG A 74 -1.03 -5.52 3.14
CA ARG A 74 -0.55 -6.90 3.24
C ARG A 74 0.56 -7.17 2.24
N ILE A 75 1.55 -7.93 2.71
CA ILE A 75 2.63 -8.44 1.86
C ILE A 75 2.75 -9.93 2.15
N ASP A 76 2.60 -10.76 1.12
CA ASP A 76 2.66 -12.23 1.22
C ASP A 76 1.71 -12.83 2.28
N GLY A 77 0.56 -12.19 2.47
CA GLY A 77 -0.46 -12.57 3.45
C GLY A 77 -0.30 -11.91 4.83
N ASP A 78 0.86 -11.40 5.16
CA ASP A 78 1.16 -10.75 6.43
C ASP A 78 0.58 -9.33 6.48
N LEU A 79 -0.15 -9.03 7.55
CA LEU A 79 -0.73 -7.70 7.78
C LEU A 79 0.35 -6.73 8.29
N HIS A 80 0.43 -5.56 7.66
CA HIS A 80 1.35 -4.49 8.05
C HIS A 80 0.63 -3.27 8.64
N GLY A 81 -0.67 -3.17 8.50
CA GLY A 81 -1.52 -2.09 9.01
C GLY A 81 -2.54 -1.61 8.00
N TYR A 82 -3.05 -0.42 8.21
CA TYR A 82 -4.14 0.15 7.41
C TYR A 82 -3.88 1.60 7.05
N VAL A 83 -4.47 2.02 5.95
CA VAL A 83 -4.69 3.44 5.64
C VAL A 83 -6.18 3.67 5.54
N VAL A 84 -6.71 4.54 6.39
CA VAL A 84 -8.14 4.83 6.47
C VAL A 84 -8.41 6.22 5.91
N ARG A 85 -9.35 6.30 4.97
CA ARG A 85 -9.74 7.54 4.31
C ARG A 85 -11.08 7.99 4.82
N PHE A 86 -11.11 9.21 5.30
CA PHE A 86 -12.31 9.89 5.80
C PHE A 86 -12.76 10.95 4.81
N ALA A 87 -14.07 11.06 4.59
CA ALA A 87 -14.66 12.24 3.99
C ALA A 87 -14.61 13.42 4.96
N THR A 88 -14.37 14.62 4.47
CA THR A 88 -14.41 15.84 5.27
C THR A 88 -15.65 16.68 4.92
N SER A 89 -16.11 17.51 5.85
CA SER A 89 -17.35 18.29 5.68
C SER A 89 -17.29 19.33 4.56
N ASP A 90 -16.10 19.70 4.14
CA ASP A 90 -15.84 20.61 3.01
C ASP A 90 -15.78 19.90 1.64
N GLY A 91 -16.13 18.61 1.60
CA GLY A 91 -16.05 17.78 0.39
C GLY A 91 -14.65 17.25 0.08
N GLY A 92 -13.69 17.50 0.94
CA GLY A 92 -12.34 16.98 0.86
C GLY A 92 -12.22 15.56 1.41
N LYS A 93 -10.99 15.18 1.74
CA LYS A 93 -10.66 13.89 2.33
C LYS A 93 -9.41 13.98 3.19
N ASP A 94 -9.42 13.27 4.30
CA ASP A 94 -8.24 12.97 5.10
C ASP A 94 -7.89 11.49 4.95
N THR A 95 -6.60 11.21 4.87
CA THR A 95 -6.09 9.84 4.75
C THR A 95 -5.08 9.62 5.86
N LEU A 96 -5.42 8.73 6.79
CA LEU A 96 -4.69 8.51 8.03
C LEU A 96 -4.21 7.06 8.13
N PRO A 97 -2.92 6.83 8.38
CA PRO A 97 -2.39 5.51 8.71
C PRO A 97 -2.82 5.04 10.09
N TYR A 98 -3.09 3.74 10.21
CA TYR A 98 -3.45 3.08 11.46
C TYR A 98 -2.59 1.84 11.61
N THR A 99 -1.60 1.91 12.49
CA THR A 99 -0.54 0.93 12.63
C THR A 99 -0.54 0.27 14.00
N TYR A 100 -0.08 -0.99 14.06
CA TYR A 100 0.12 -1.68 15.32
C TYR A 100 1.47 -1.32 15.89
N CYS A 101 1.51 -0.86 17.13
CA CYS A 101 2.70 -0.29 17.73
C CYS A 101 3.01 -0.87 19.10
N LYS A 102 4.29 -0.84 19.43
CA LYS A 102 4.83 -1.19 20.76
C LYS A 102 5.41 0.06 21.42
N SER A 103 5.09 0.24 22.69
CA SER A 103 5.65 1.31 23.55
C SER A 103 7.09 0.99 23.96
N ASP A 104 7.99 1.95 23.80
CA ASP A 104 9.36 1.86 24.32
C ASP A 104 9.41 1.94 25.85
N ARG A 105 8.39 2.52 26.45
CA ARG A 105 8.34 2.78 27.88
C ARG A 105 8.04 1.53 28.71
N ASP A 106 7.05 0.74 28.28
CA ASP A 106 6.51 -0.36 29.08
C ASP A 106 6.30 -1.65 28.26
N GLY A 107 6.63 -1.62 26.98
CA GLY A 107 6.46 -2.76 26.08
C GLY A 107 5.00 -3.07 25.70
N SER A 108 4.01 -2.26 26.17
CA SER A 108 2.62 -2.44 25.80
C SER A 108 2.42 -2.27 24.29
N THR A 109 1.41 -2.95 23.76
CA THR A 109 1.12 -2.90 22.32
C THR A 109 -0.32 -2.47 22.08
N LYS A 110 -0.54 -1.66 21.04
CA LYS A 110 -1.87 -1.23 20.62
C LYS A 110 -1.89 -0.69 19.19
N TRP A 111 -3.08 -0.55 18.64
CA TRP A 111 -3.31 0.19 17.41
C TRP A 111 -3.22 1.70 17.64
N HIS A 112 -2.53 2.37 16.72
CA HIS A 112 -2.30 3.82 16.78
C HIS A 112 -2.62 4.50 15.45
N TRP A 113 -3.18 5.70 15.51
CA TRP A 113 -3.28 6.63 14.38
C TRP A 113 -1.92 7.30 14.18
N ARG A 114 -1.00 6.58 13.56
CA ARG A 114 0.32 7.10 13.20
C ARG A 114 0.86 6.42 11.94
N GLN A 115 1.79 7.11 11.28
CA GLN A 115 2.50 6.59 10.13
C GLN A 115 3.48 5.50 10.57
N TRP A 116 3.76 4.55 9.68
CA TRP A 116 4.84 3.59 9.85
C TRP A 116 6.19 4.27 10.05
N ASP A 117 7.08 3.63 10.77
CA ASP A 117 8.49 3.97 10.78
C ASP A 117 9.11 3.70 9.40
N GLU A 118 10.19 4.39 9.07
CA GLU A 118 10.84 4.23 7.78
C GLU A 118 11.84 3.05 7.80
N PRO A 119 11.91 2.25 6.74
CA PRO A 119 11.16 2.35 5.49
C PRO A 119 9.71 1.86 5.64
N ARG A 120 8.78 2.53 4.96
CA ARG A 120 7.34 2.26 5.04
C ARG A 120 6.94 1.14 4.08
N PRO A 121 6.01 0.25 4.47
CA PRO A 121 5.56 -0.80 3.58
C PRO A 121 4.89 -0.22 2.32
N LEU A 122 5.06 -0.92 1.20
CA LEU A 122 4.32 -0.62 -0.01
C LEU A 122 2.89 -1.17 0.06
N PHE A 123 1.97 -0.49 -0.60
CA PHE A 123 0.62 -0.98 -0.81
C PHE A 123 0.55 -1.81 -2.08
N VAL A 124 0.15 -3.07 -1.94
CA VAL A 124 -0.01 -4.02 -3.03
C VAL A 124 -1.44 -4.55 -3.00
N PRO A 125 -2.35 -4.08 -3.88
CA PRO A 125 -3.76 -4.49 -3.85
C PRO A 125 -3.99 -5.99 -3.96
N SER A 126 -3.11 -6.70 -4.66
CA SER A 126 -3.15 -8.16 -4.79
C SER A 126 -2.71 -8.92 -3.53
N HIS A 127 -2.24 -8.20 -2.50
CA HIS A 127 -1.70 -8.75 -1.25
C HIS A 127 -0.53 -9.74 -1.43
N ALA A 128 0.05 -9.78 -2.61
CA ALA A 128 1.17 -10.64 -2.95
C ALA A 128 2.26 -9.82 -3.66
N TRP A 129 3.51 -10.06 -3.30
CA TRP A 129 4.64 -9.41 -3.95
C TRP A 129 4.66 -9.71 -5.45
N PRO A 130 5.00 -8.74 -6.30
CA PRO A 130 4.85 -8.86 -7.76
C PRO A 130 5.92 -9.72 -8.45
N ALA A 131 6.39 -10.81 -7.86
CA ALA A 131 7.42 -11.66 -8.45
C ALA A 131 7.04 -12.09 -9.89
N GLY A 132 7.91 -11.76 -10.84
CA GLY A 132 7.73 -12.10 -12.26
C GLY A 132 6.65 -11.28 -13.00
N ARG A 133 6.06 -10.27 -12.36
CA ARG A 133 5.07 -9.37 -12.98
C ARG A 133 5.70 -8.02 -13.34
N THR A 134 5.10 -7.33 -14.30
CA THR A 134 5.44 -5.93 -14.56
C THR A 134 4.83 -5.04 -13.49
N VAL A 135 5.66 -4.30 -12.76
CA VAL A 135 5.20 -3.39 -11.71
C VAL A 135 4.74 -2.08 -12.31
N VAL A 136 3.54 -1.65 -11.90
CA VAL A 136 2.95 -0.35 -12.25
C VAL A 136 2.83 0.49 -11.00
N LEU A 137 3.54 1.62 -10.94
CA LEU A 137 3.53 2.53 -9.81
C LEU A 137 2.44 3.58 -9.98
N VAL A 138 1.60 3.75 -8.96
CA VAL A 138 0.58 4.81 -8.93
C VAL A 138 0.55 5.50 -7.58
N GLU A 139 0.09 6.73 -7.55
CA GLU A 139 -0.12 7.46 -6.31
C GLU A 139 -1.49 7.13 -5.72
N GLY A 140 -1.51 6.60 -4.51
CA GLY A 140 -2.69 6.42 -3.67
C GLY A 140 -3.40 5.08 -3.86
N GLU A 141 -3.89 4.57 -2.74
CA GLU A 141 -4.42 3.21 -2.56
C GLU A 141 -5.64 2.94 -3.44
N VAL A 142 -6.62 3.85 -3.46
CA VAL A 142 -7.84 3.71 -4.27
C VAL A 142 -7.55 3.59 -5.77
N LYS A 143 -6.58 4.38 -6.26
CA LYS A 143 -6.19 4.29 -7.67
C LYS A 143 -5.48 2.97 -7.96
N ALA A 144 -4.66 2.51 -7.02
CA ALA A 144 -3.97 1.23 -7.14
C ALA A 144 -4.96 0.07 -7.23
N GLU A 145 -5.98 0.04 -6.38
CA GLU A 145 -7.03 -0.99 -6.39
C GLU A 145 -7.83 -0.98 -7.69
N VAL A 146 -8.29 0.21 -8.12
CA VAL A 146 -9.07 0.35 -9.35
C VAL A 146 -8.26 -0.10 -10.56
N LEU A 147 -6.99 0.32 -10.65
CA LEU A 147 -6.13 -0.06 -11.76
C LEU A 147 -5.78 -1.55 -11.73
N GLN A 148 -5.50 -2.13 -10.56
CA GLN A 148 -5.24 -3.57 -10.44
C GLN A 148 -6.44 -4.37 -10.93
N ASN A 149 -7.65 -4.03 -10.48
CA ASN A 149 -8.89 -4.71 -10.92
C ASN A 149 -9.09 -4.61 -12.44
N LEU A 150 -8.82 -3.44 -13.02
CA LEU A 150 -8.91 -3.24 -14.48
C LEU A 150 -7.88 -4.10 -15.23
N LEU A 151 -6.64 -4.12 -14.75
CA LEU A 151 -5.58 -4.90 -15.38
C LEU A 151 -5.83 -6.41 -15.24
N ASP A 152 -6.33 -6.86 -14.10
CA ASP A 152 -6.63 -8.29 -13.88
C ASP A 152 -7.79 -8.76 -14.77
N ALA A 153 -8.76 -7.89 -15.07
CA ALA A 153 -9.85 -8.22 -15.98
C ALA A 153 -9.39 -8.48 -17.43
N HIS A 154 -8.28 -7.88 -17.86
CA HIS A 154 -7.80 -7.96 -19.24
C HIS A 154 -6.44 -8.65 -19.38
N TYR A 155 -5.61 -8.62 -18.34
CA TYR A 155 -4.21 -9.05 -18.35
C TYR A 155 -3.86 -9.79 -17.05
N ALA A 156 -4.71 -10.74 -16.64
CA ALA A 156 -4.56 -11.45 -15.37
C ALA A 156 -3.14 -11.99 -15.17
N GLY A 157 -2.53 -11.66 -14.05
CA GLY A 157 -1.20 -12.13 -13.66
C GLY A 157 -0.01 -11.46 -14.37
N VAL A 158 -0.23 -10.53 -15.32
CA VAL A 158 0.85 -9.84 -16.05
C VAL A 158 1.37 -8.63 -15.28
N TYR A 159 0.47 -7.88 -14.66
CA TYR A 159 0.80 -6.63 -13.98
C TYR A 159 0.57 -6.72 -12.47
N CYS A 160 1.34 -5.96 -11.71
CA CYS A 160 1.11 -5.72 -10.32
C CYS A 160 1.18 -4.23 -10.06
N VAL A 161 0.08 -3.67 -9.56
CA VAL A 161 0.02 -2.25 -9.20
C VAL A 161 0.52 -2.06 -7.77
N VAL A 162 1.36 -1.06 -7.59
CA VAL A 162 1.97 -0.74 -6.30
C VAL A 162 1.81 0.74 -6.01
N SER A 163 1.55 1.07 -4.75
CA SER A 163 1.50 2.44 -4.25
C SER A 163 2.31 2.56 -2.95
N TRP A 164 2.43 3.78 -2.43
CA TRP A 164 3.14 4.08 -1.18
C TRP A 164 2.32 5.01 -0.28
N PRO A 165 2.46 4.92 1.05
CA PRO A 165 1.71 5.75 1.98
C PRO A 165 2.33 7.14 2.16
N GLY A 166 1.47 8.16 2.31
CA GLY A 166 1.89 9.52 2.65
C GLY A 166 1.98 10.51 1.49
N GLY A 167 1.37 10.19 0.34
CA GLY A 167 1.25 11.09 -0.82
C GLY A 167 2.51 11.18 -1.68
N SER A 168 2.43 11.98 -2.76
CA SER A 168 3.43 12.02 -3.85
C SER A 168 4.86 12.25 -3.40
N LYS A 169 5.09 13.08 -2.39
CA LYS A 169 6.44 13.41 -1.91
C LYS A 169 7.04 12.35 -0.96
N ALA A 170 6.27 11.35 -0.57
CA ALA A 170 6.70 10.35 0.41
C ALA A 170 7.29 9.07 -0.21
N TRP A 171 7.41 8.97 -1.52
CA TRP A 171 7.92 7.79 -2.21
C TRP A 171 9.34 7.39 -1.74
N GLN A 172 10.18 8.36 -1.36
CA GLN A 172 11.54 8.09 -0.85
C GLN A 172 11.56 7.39 0.51
N LYS A 173 10.44 7.40 1.22
CA LYS A 173 10.28 6.80 2.55
C LYS A 173 9.73 5.39 2.52
N ALA A 174 9.38 4.90 1.34
CA ALA A 174 8.84 3.57 1.13
C ALA A 174 9.95 2.52 0.99
N ASP A 175 9.62 1.29 1.33
CA ASP A 175 10.49 0.13 1.19
C ASP A 175 10.46 -0.37 -0.26
N TRP A 176 11.53 -0.08 -0.99
CA TRP A 176 11.70 -0.50 -2.38
C TRP A 176 12.63 -1.73 -2.51
N SER A 177 13.03 -2.37 -1.41
CA SER A 177 13.92 -3.52 -1.40
C SER A 177 13.25 -4.83 -1.86
#